data_bda1a7e7f3d86021220c14b097238294
#
_entry.id   bda1a7e7f3d86021220c14b097238294
#
_cell.length_a   1.000
_cell.length_b   1.000
_cell.length_c   1.000
_cell.angle_alpha   90.00
_cell.angle_beta   90.00
_cell.angle_gamma   90.00
#
_symmetry.space_group_name_H-M   'P 1'
#
loop_
_entity.id
_entity.type
_entity.pdbx_description
1 polymer ?
#
loop_
_entity_poly.entity_id
_entity_poly.type
_entity_poly.pdbx_seq_one_letter_code
_entity_poly.pdbx_strand_id
1 'polypeptide(L)'
;VRSIVTNLYDKGELRSAVVIGANETSLHVIKHIADLPFLLISYQGFFDERSSSRIAGIEGSHTDEQSGLRLTAAATRPGSFGSRLGGLTDVVPYVQKHNIEMVFISLPMASQPRIQKLMDELPDTTTSIYFLPDIYIFDLMQARFEYVGDLPVVAMNESPFTGIDGVVKNTSDFVLALLIILLISPIMLCIALAVKFTSPGPIIFKQRRYGLNGEEIIVYKFRSMTVTEDGANIQQAKQNDQRLTRIGGFLRRTSLDELPQFFNVLEGKMSIVGPRPHAVAHNELYRKLIKGYMLRHKAKPGITGWAQVNGWRGETETLEKMKARIEHDLYYLKNWSIWLDLWIIFKTILVVFKKDNAY
;
A
#
# COMPACT_ATOMS: atom_id res chain seq x y z
N VAL A 1 14.69 -21.74 -11.94
CA VAL A 1 13.48 -21.22 -11.26
C VAL A 1 13.53 -21.58 -9.77
N ARG A 2 13.73 -22.86 -9.37
CA ARG A 2 13.79 -23.28 -7.95
C ARG A 2 14.88 -22.55 -7.14
N SER A 3 16.06 -22.31 -7.69
CA SER A 3 17.19 -21.63 -7.04
C SER A 3 16.94 -20.12 -6.85
N ILE A 4 16.21 -19.46 -7.75
CA ILE A 4 15.84 -18.05 -7.64
C ILE A 4 14.78 -17.86 -6.53
N VAL A 5 13.83 -18.79 -6.45
CA VAL A 5 12.76 -18.78 -5.41
C VAL A 5 13.37 -19.00 -4.03
N THR A 6 14.37 -19.91 -3.88
CA THR A 6 15.05 -20.14 -2.59
C THR A 6 15.86 -18.92 -2.15
N ASN A 7 16.47 -18.17 -3.07
CA ASN A 7 17.21 -16.93 -2.75
C ASN A 7 16.28 -15.74 -2.40
N LEU A 8 15.04 -15.73 -2.87
CA LEU A 8 14.01 -14.78 -2.45
C LEU A 8 13.44 -15.13 -1.06
N TYR A 9 13.42 -16.43 -0.73
CA TYR A 9 13.04 -16.94 0.59
C TYR A 9 14.02 -16.49 1.69
N ASP A 10 15.30 -16.49 1.41
CA ASP A 10 16.36 -16.07 2.36
C ASP A 10 16.43 -14.54 2.55
N LYS A 11 15.76 -13.74 1.73
CA LYS A 11 15.73 -12.27 1.82
C LYS A 11 14.52 -11.68 2.56
N GLY A 12 13.67 -12.49 3.17
CA GLY A 12 12.88 -12.08 4.32
C GLY A 12 11.60 -11.29 4.06
N GLU A 13 10.93 -11.43 2.92
CA GLU A 13 9.60 -10.82 2.73
C GLU A 13 8.50 -11.88 2.66
N LEU A 14 8.30 -12.61 3.76
CA LEU A 14 7.11 -13.44 3.92
C LEU A 14 5.93 -12.56 4.31
N ARG A 15 4.86 -12.58 3.49
CA ARG A 15 3.62 -11.87 3.79
C ARG A 15 2.89 -12.55 4.96
N SER A 16 2.66 -11.83 6.05
CA SER A 16 1.97 -12.34 7.21
C SER A 16 0.47 -12.52 6.93
N ALA A 17 -0.10 -13.67 7.33
CA ALA A 17 -1.50 -14.00 7.07
C ALA A 17 -2.21 -14.56 8.29
N VAL A 18 -3.48 -14.20 8.47
CA VAL A 18 -4.41 -14.78 9.45
C VAL A 18 -5.70 -15.21 8.78
N VAL A 19 -6.39 -16.17 9.39
CA VAL A 19 -7.66 -16.70 8.91
C VAL A 19 -8.78 -16.38 9.91
N ILE A 20 -9.95 -16.00 9.41
CA ILE A 20 -11.15 -15.75 10.22
C ILE A 20 -12.21 -16.80 9.86
N GLY A 21 -12.62 -17.56 10.86
CA GLY A 21 -13.55 -18.68 10.73
C GLY A 21 -12.83 -20.02 10.54
N ALA A 22 -13.04 -20.94 11.46
CA ALA A 22 -12.49 -22.30 11.43
C ALA A 22 -13.52 -23.26 10.80
N ASN A 23 -13.44 -23.48 9.49
CA ASN A 23 -14.29 -24.42 8.74
C ASN A 23 -13.46 -25.19 7.70
N GLU A 24 -14.08 -26.10 6.98
CA GLU A 24 -13.40 -26.93 5.97
C GLU A 24 -12.68 -26.06 4.91
N THR A 25 -13.33 -25.01 4.43
CA THR A 25 -12.75 -24.10 3.43
C THR A 25 -11.49 -23.42 3.95
N SER A 26 -11.50 -22.94 5.20
CA SER A 26 -10.32 -22.33 5.81
C SER A 26 -9.19 -23.33 6.06
N LEU A 27 -9.54 -24.59 6.40
CA LEU A 27 -8.54 -25.66 6.56
C LEU A 27 -7.83 -25.96 5.23
N HIS A 28 -8.59 -25.98 4.12
CA HIS A 28 -8.00 -26.13 2.78
C HIS A 28 -7.01 -25.00 2.45
N VAL A 29 -7.36 -23.73 2.74
CA VAL A 29 -6.46 -22.60 2.50
C VAL A 29 -5.17 -22.72 3.33
N ILE A 30 -5.29 -23.06 4.62
CA ILE A 30 -4.13 -23.24 5.50
C ILE A 30 -3.22 -24.35 4.98
N LYS A 31 -3.80 -25.48 4.55
CA LYS A 31 -3.06 -26.59 3.95
C LYS A 31 -2.35 -26.16 2.67
N HIS A 32 -3.03 -25.45 1.76
CA HIS A 32 -2.41 -24.93 0.54
C HIS A 32 -1.27 -23.95 0.79
N ILE A 33 -1.42 -23.07 1.77
CA ILE A 33 -0.32 -22.17 2.18
C ILE A 33 0.89 -22.97 2.67
N ALA A 34 0.65 -24.04 3.45
CA ALA A 34 1.72 -24.90 3.96
C ALA A 34 2.39 -25.73 2.86
N ASP A 35 1.61 -26.26 1.92
CA ASP A 35 2.07 -27.15 0.83
C ASP A 35 2.77 -26.36 -0.29
N LEU A 36 2.55 -25.06 -0.40
CA LEU A 36 3.06 -24.19 -1.49
C LEU A 36 3.97 -23.08 -0.97
N PRO A 37 5.20 -23.39 -0.52
CA PRO A 37 6.13 -22.41 0.05
C PRO A 37 6.47 -21.23 -0.87
N PHE A 38 6.35 -21.41 -2.20
CA PHE A 38 6.59 -20.35 -3.18
C PHE A 38 5.56 -19.21 -3.14
N LEU A 39 4.44 -19.35 -2.42
CA LEU A 39 3.46 -18.28 -2.18
C LEU A 39 4.03 -17.18 -1.27
N LEU A 40 5.14 -17.45 -0.56
CA LEU A 40 5.78 -16.54 0.38
C LEU A 40 4.82 -15.99 1.44
N ILE A 41 3.91 -16.86 1.94
CA ILE A 41 2.92 -16.50 2.96
C ILE A 41 3.33 -17.17 4.28
N SER A 42 3.39 -16.37 5.36
CA SER A 42 3.61 -16.82 6.74
C SER A 42 2.30 -16.82 7.49
N TYR A 43 1.71 -18.00 7.67
CA TYR A 43 0.48 -18.16 8.43
C TYR A 43 0.73 -18.02 9.94
N GLN A 44 0.01 -17.10 10.60
CA GLN A 44 0.18 -16.78 12.02
C GLN A 44 -0.83 -17.48 12.94
N GLY A 45 -2.03 -17.78 12.44
CA GLY A 45 -3.09 -18.42 13.20
C GLY A 45 -4.49 -17.97 12.77
N PHE A 46 -5.50 -18.36 13.54
CA PHE A 46 -6.89 -18.10 13.17
C PHE A 46 -7.71 -17.44 14.30
N PHE A 47 -8.80 -16.78 13.91
CA PHE A 47 -9.82 -16.21 14.78
C PHE A 47 -11.15 -16.92 14.59
N ASP A 48 -11.79 -17.32 15.71
CA ASP A 48 -13.14 -17.91 15.69
C ASP A 48 -13.82 -17.67 17.03
N GLU A 49 -15.13 -17.48 17.05
CA GLU A 49 -15.90 -17.31 18.29
C GLU A 49 -16.18 -18.63 18.99
N ARG A 50 -16.08 -19.76 18.26
CA ARG A 50 -16.32 -21.09 18.82
C ARG A 50 -15.20 -21.48 19.78
N SER A 51 -15.55 -22.27 20.79
CA SER A 51 -14.56 -22.83 21.72
C SER A 51 -13.64 -23.83 21.01
N SER A 52 -12.41 -23.93 21.48
CA SER A 52 -11.40 -24.85 20.93
C SER A 52 -11.86 -26.30 20.86
N SER A 53 -12.71 -26.74 21.81
CA SER A 53 -13.29 -28.09 21.81
C SER A 53 -14.25 -28.38 20.65
N ARG A 54 -14.98 -27.37 20.15
CA ARG A 54 -15.84 -27.52 18.97
C ARG A 54 -15.06 -27.48 17.66
N ILE A 55 -13.93 -26.82 17.64
CA ILE A 55 -13.05 -26.73 16.47
C ILE A 55 -12.27 -28.03 16.27
N ALA A 56 -11.84 -28.67 17.35
CA ALA A 56 -11.17 -29.97 17.31
C ALA A 56 -12.02 -31.09 16.68
N GLY A 57 -13.36 -30.97 16.73
CA GLY A 57 -14.27 -31.87 16.03
C GLY A 57 -14.22 -31.78 14.50
N ILE A 58 -13.81 -30.65 13.94
CA ILE A 58 -13.63 -30.41 12.50
C ILE A 58 -12.28 -30.98 12.03
N GLU A 59 -11.24 -30.86 12.88
CA GLU A 59 -9.89 -31.37 12.60
C GLU A 59 -9.86 -32.91 12.52
N GLY A 60 -10.67 -33.59 13.31
CA GLY A 60 -10.70 -35.07 13.38
C GLY A 60 -11.33 -35.80 12.18
N SER A 61 -11.95 -35.08 11.25
CA SER A 61 -12.60 -35.68 10.07
C SER A 61 -11.65 -35.87 8.87
N HIS A 62 -10.43 -35.34 8.90
CA HIS A 62 -9.47 -35.40 7.80
C HIS A 62 -8.06 -35.85 8.24
N THR A 63 -7.95 -37.09 8.71
CA THR A 63 -6.62 -37.70 8.89
C THR A 63 -6.26 -38.55 7.68
N ASP A 64 -5.53 -37.95 6.73
CA ASP A 64 -4.73 -38.72 5.77
C ASP A 64 -3.26 -38.66 6.19
N GLU A 65 -2.69 -39.81 6.51
CA GLU A 65 -1.28 -40.04 6.79
C GLU A 65 -0.47 -39.88 5.48
N GLN A 66 0.52 -39.00 5.50
CA GLN A 66 1.82 -39.04 4.80
C GLN A 66 2.25 -37.69 4.26
N SER A 67 3.14 -37.02 5.01
CA SER A 67 4.32 -36.37 4.42
C SER A 67 5.19 -35.70 5.50
N GLY A 68 6.39 -36.22 5.67
CA GLY A 68 7.40 -35.61 6.55
C GLY A 68 8.17 -34.51 5.83
N LEU A 69 7.95 -33.27 6.26
CA LEU A 69 8.88 -32.18 6.00
C LEU A 69 8.90 -31.25 7.23
N ARG A 70 10.11 -30.98 7.74
CA ARG A 70 10.32 -30.04 8.86
C ARG A 70 10.15 -28.62 8.35
N LEU A 71 9.21 -27.88 8.91
CA LEU A 71 9.05 -26.44 8.75
C LEU A 71 9.42 -25.73 10.07
N THR A 72 10.31 -24.74 9.96
CA THR A 72 10.72 -23.85 11.04
C THR A 72 9.64 -22.82 11.33
N ALA A 73 9.36 -22.61 12.62
CA ALA A 73 8.45 -21.65 13.26
C ALA A 73 6.93 -21.93 13.05
N ALA A 74 6.30 -22.42 14.13
CA ALA A 74 4.87 -22.72 14.26
C ALA A 74 4.32 -23.73 13.25
N ALA A 75 4.95 -24.92 13.19
CA ALA A 75 4.50 -26.03 12.35
C ALA A 75 3.10 -26.48 12.79
N THR A 76 2.09 -26.13 12.02
CA THR A 76 0.77 -26.71 12.07
C THR A 76 0.89 -28.19 11.68
N ARG A 77 0.38 -29.09 12.53
CA ARG A 77 0.22 -30.51 12.15
C ARG A 77 -0.68 -30.57 10.90
N PRO A 78 -0.42 -31.46 9.94
CA PRO A 78 -1.31 -31.64 8.80
C PRO A 78 -2.75 -31.88 9.30
N GLY A 79 -3.71 -31.06 8.82
CA GLY A 79 -5.10 -31.14 9.25
C GLY A 79 -5.48 -30.32 10.48
N SER A 80 -4.60 -29.48 11.01
CA SER A 80 -4.87 -28.59 12.15
C SER A 80 -4.97 -27.12 11.71
N PHE A 81 -5.86 -26.35 12.36
CA PHE A 81 -5.95 -24.88 12.18
C PHE A 81 -4.78 -24.10 12.77
N GLY A 82 -3.91 -24.74 13.56
CA GLY A 82 -2.83 -24.09 14.28
C GLY A 82 -3.30 -23.31 15.51
N SER A 83 -2.66 -22.17 15.80
CA SER A 83 -2.93 -21.40 17.01
C SER A 83 -4.18 -20.53 16.87
N ARG A 84 -5.13 -20.67 17.82
CA ARG A 84 -6.26 -19.75 17.94
C ARG A 84 -5.76 -18.42 18.54
N LEU A 85 -5.95 -17.32 17.84
CA LEU A 85 -5.49 -15.99 18.22
C LEU A 85 -6.53 -15.20 19.02
N GLY A 86 -7.81 -15.53 18.90
CA GLY A 86 -8.89 -14.86 19.61
C GLY A 86 -10.27 -15.02 18.99
N GLY A 87 -11.19 -14.16 19.40
CA GLY A 87 -12.53 -13.99 18.79
C GLY A 87 -12.53 -12.97 17.66
N LEU A 88 -13.71 -12.70 17.10
CA LEU A 88 -13.85 -11.74 15.97
C LEU A 88 -13.55 -10.29 16.39
N THR A 89 -13.77 -9.95 17.67
CA THR A 89 -13.47 -8.61 18.22
C THR A 89 -11.96 -8.35 18.35
N ASP A 90 -11.15 -9.41 18.40
CA ASP A 90 -9.71 -9.31 18.56
C ASP A 90 -8.95 -9.15 17.25
N VAL A 91 -9.65 -9.34 16.11
CA VAL A 91 -9.05 -9.31 14.76
C VAL A 91 -8.39 -7.98 14.46
N VAL A 92 -9.13 -6.89 14.54
CA VAL A 92 -8.64 -5.56 14.15
C VAL A 92 -7.47 -5.11 15.03
N PRO A 93 -7.56 -5.19 16.39
CA PRO A 93 -6.43 -4.89 17.26
C PRO A 93 -5.19 -5.75 16.98
N TYR A 94 -5.38 -7.03 16.67
CA TYR A 94 -4.27 -7.94 16.37
C TYR A 94 -3.61 -7.58 15.03
N VAL A 95 -4.41 -7.35 13.98
CA VAL A 95 -3.96 -6.97 12.64
C VAL A 95 -3.14 -5.68 12.70
N GLN A 96 -3.60 -4.67 13.44
CA GLN A 96 -2.89 -3.40 13.60
C GLN A 96 -1.59 -3.57 14.40
N LYS A 97 -1.63 -4.32 15.51
CA LYS A 97 -0.48 -4.51 16.39
C LYS A 97 0.66 -5.29 15.70
N HIS A 98 0.32 -6.28 14.89
CA HIS A 98 1.28 -7.20 14.28
C HIS A 98 1.54 -6.91 12.79
N ASN A 99 0.99 -5.81 12.24
CA ASN A 99 1.11 -5.42 10.83
C ASN A 99 0.79 -6.58 9.88
N ILE A 100 -0.34 -7.26 10.10
CA ILE A 100 -0.75 -8.39 9.27
C ILE A 100 -1.09 -7.90 7.86
N GLU A 101 -0.50 -8.53 6.85
CA GLU A 101 -0.65 -8.11 5.47
C GLU A 101 -1.84 -8.76 4.76
N MET A 102 -2.28 -9.96 5.23
CA MET A 102 -3.33 -10.73 4.58
C MET A 102 -4.33 -11.25 5.62
N VAL A 103 -5.62 -11.08 5.35
CA VAL A 103 -6.72 -11.63 6.14
C VAL A 103 -7.64 -12.45 5.23
N PHE A 104 -7.76 -13.74 5.52
CA PHE A 104 -8.70 -14.63 4.83
C PHE A 104 -9.97 -14.78 5.66
N ILE A 105 -11.11 -14.37 5.10
CA ILE A 105 -12.42 -14.45 5.77
C ILE A 105 -13.16 -15.65 5.21
N SER A 106 -13.40 -16.66 6.05
CA SER A 106 -14.14 -17.90 5.74
C SER A 106 -15.35 -18.03 6.67
N LEU A 107 -16.13 -16.98 6.79
CA LEU A 107 -17.36 -16.99 7.58
C LEU A 107 -18.55 -17.30 6.67
N PRO A 108 -19.56 -18.11 7.15
CA PRO A 108 -20.78 -18.35 6.41
C PRO A 108 -21.52 -17.04 6.12
N MET A 109 -22.20 -16.94 4.98
CA MET A 109 -23.02 -15.77 4.61
C MET A 109 -24.09 -15.44 5.63
N ALA A 110 -24.58 -16.42 6.41
CA ALA A 110 -25.44 -16.18 7.57
C ALA A 110 -24.81 -15.25 8.63
N SER A 111 -23.48 -15.07 8.61
CA SER A 111 -22.74 -14.14 9.47
C SER A 111 -22.58 -12.74 8.86
N GLN A 112 -23.39 -12.40 7.86
CA GLN A 112 -23.28 -11.14 7.10
C GLN A 112 -23.10 -9.88 7.95
N PRO A 113 -23.82 -9.65 9.06
CA PRO A 113 -23.61 -8.46 9.89
C PRO A 113 -22.20 -8.39 10.51
N ARG A 114 -21.63 -9.55 10.88
CA ARG A 114 -20.27 -9.62 11.45
C ARG A 114 -19.20 -9.41 10.41
N ILE A 115 -19.40 -10.00 9.22
CA ILE A 115 -18.53 -9.77 8.06
C ILE A 115 -18.54 -8.30 7.71
N GLN A 116 -19.71 -7.68 7.67
CA GLN A 116 -19.87 -6.26 7.36
C GLN A 116 -19.13 -5.37 8.36
N LYS A 117 -19.23 -5.67 9.65
CA LYS A 117 -18.49 -4.95 10.69
C LYS A 117 -16.97 -5.06 10.48
N LEU A 118 -16.45 -6.25 10.23
CA LEU A 118 -15.02 -6.45 9.91
C LEU A 118 -14.62 -5.69 8.65
N MET A 119 -15.46 -5.71 7.61
CA MET A 119 -15.23 -4.99 6.37
C MET A 119 -15.29 -3.46 6.54
N ASP A 120 -15.95 -2.98 7.59
CA ASP A 120 -16.02 -1.56 7.93
C ASP A 120 -14.80 -1.09 8.73
N GLU A 121 -14.23 -1.96 9.56
CA GLU A 121 -13.13 -1.64 10.46
C GLU A 121 -11.74 -1.91 9.83
N LEU A 122 -11.59 -3.02 9.09
CA LEU A 122 -10.31 -3.41 8.46
C LEU A 122 -9.78 -2.43 7.38
N PRO A 123 -10.61 -1.69 6.60
CA PRO A 123 -10.10 -0.70 5.64
C PRO A 123 -9.30 0.46 6.24
N ASP A 124 -9.33 0.63 7.55
CA ASP A 124 -8.43 1.57 8.26
C ASP A 124 -7.00 1.01 8.44
N THR A 125 -6.74 -0.13 7.84
CA THR A 125 -5.42 -0.77 7.78
C THR A 125 -4.95 -0.90 6.33
N THR A 126 -3.69 -1.31 6.11
CA THR A 126 -3.16 -1.62 4.77
C THR A 126 -3.32 -3.09 4.40
N THR A 127 -4.05 -3.86 5.20
CA THR A 127 -4.21 -5.31 5.07
C THR A 127 -5.03 -5.69 3.83
N SER A 128 -4.58 -6.71 3.10
CA SER A 128 -5.34 -7.33 2.01
C SER A 128 -6.38 -8.29 2.57
N ILE A 129 -7.63 -8.13 2.16
CA ILE A 129 -8.74 -8.95 2.63
C ILE A 129 -9.15 -9.89 1.51
N TYR A 130 -9.16 -11.17 1.80
CA TYR A 130 -9.59 -12.24 0.91
C TYR A 130 -10.84 -12.89 1.51
N PHE A 131 -11.94 -12.81 0.79
CA PHE A 131 -13.15 -13.50 1.18
C PHE A 131 -13.19 -14.86 0.48
N LEU A 132 -13.35 -15.92 1.27
CA LEU A 132 -13.51 -17.27 0.79
C LEU A 132 -15.02 -17.55 0.64
N PRO A 133 -15.56 -17.48 -0.59
CA PRO A 133 -16.97 -17.69 -0.79
C PRO A 133 -17.33 -19.16 -0.56
N ASP A 134 -18.53 -19.38 -0.03
CA ASP A 134 -19.20 -20.66 -0.17
C ASP A 134 -19.64 -20.74 -1.64
N ILE A 135 -18.95 -21.57 -2.43
CA ILE A 135 -18.98 -21.60 -3.90
C ILE A 135 -20.40 -21.77 -4.47
N TYR A 136 -21.34 -22.29 -3.68
CA TYR A 136 -22.72 -22.50 -4.08
C TYR A 136 -23.59 -21.23 -4.15
N ILE A 137 -23.11 -20.07 -3.70
CA ILE A 137 -23.90 -18.83 -3.62
C ILE A 137 -23.46 -17.77 -4.64
N PHE A 138 -22.28 -17.93 -5.25
CA PHE A 138 -21.70 -16.89 -6.10
C PHE A 138 -21.87 -17.11 -7.60
N ASP A 139 -23.07 -16.85 -8.08
CA ASP A 139 -23.30 -16.38 -9.46
C ASP A 139 -23.07 -14.86 -9.47
N LEU A 140 -21.83 -14.37 -9.26
CA LEU A 140 -21.61 -12.97 -8.93
C LEU A 140 -20.50 -12.26 -9.70
N MET A 141 -21.01 -11.38 -10.50
CA MET A 141 -20.66 -9.95 -10.68
C MET A 141 -19.30 -9.49 -10.12
N GLN A 142 -18.37 -9.16 -11.00
CA GLN A 142 -17.32 -8.12 -10.86
C GLN A 142 -16.37 -8.15 -9.65
N ALA A 143 -16.31 -9.19 -8.87
CA ALA A 143 -15.24 -9.36 -7.90
C ALA A 143 -13.99 -9.89 -8.64
N ARG A 144 -12.79 -9.43 -8.23
CA ARG A 144 -11.54 -9.98 -8.77
C ARG A 144 -11.34 -11.34 -8.12
N PHE A 145 -11.52 -12.40 -8.89
CA PHE A 145 -11.20 -13.74 -8.44
C PHE A 145 -9.70 -13.96 -8.58
N GLU A 146 -9.08 -14.38 -7.51
CA GLU A 146 -7.70 -14.82 -7.49
C GLU A 146 -7.62 -16.27 -7.03
N TYR A 147 -6.47 -16.89 -7.22
CA TYR A 147 -6.26 -18.28 -6.82
C TYR A 147 -5.11 -18.36 -5.84
N VAL A 148 -5.35 -18.97 -4.68
CA VAL A 148 -4.32 -19.41 -3.75
C VAL A 148 -4.15 -20.92 -3.96
N GLY A 149 -3.20 -21.30 -4.81
CA GLY A 149 -3.18 -22.66 -5.37
C GLY A 149 -4.39 -22.89 -6.27
N ASP A 150 -5.18 -23.92 -5.98
CA ASP A 150 -6.40 -24.27 -6.73
C ASP A 150 -7.68 -23.64 -6.13
N LEU A 151 -7.55 -22.88 -5.02
CA LEU A 151 -8.71 -22.31 -4.34
C LEU A 151 -9.04 -20.94 -4.90
N PRO A 152 -10.25 -20.73 -5.42
CA PRO A 152 -10.72 -19.41 -5.81
C PRO A 152 -10.95 -18.57 -4.56
N VAL A 153 -10.36 -17.39 -4.52
CA VAL A 153 -10.55 -16.39 -3.46
C VAL A 153 -11.03 -15.09 -4.08
N VAL A 154 -11.81 -14.32 -3.32
CA VAL A 154 -12.23 -12.99 -3.75
C VAL A 154 -11.31 -11.98 -3.09
N ALA A 155 -10.44 -11.39 -3.87
CA ALA A 155 -9.55 -10.33 -3.39
C ALA A 155 -10.33 -9.03 -3.22
N MET A 156 -10.33 -8.51 -2.01
CA MET A 156 -10.90 -7.21 -1.68
C MET A 156 -9.78 -6.30 -1.16
N ASN A 157 -9.71 -5.08 -1.67
CA ASN A 157 -8.69 -4.10 -1.27
C ASN A 157 -7.24 -4.56 -1.46
N GLU A 158 -6.96 -5.36 -2.47
CA GLU A 158 -5.58 -5.78 -2.76
C GLU A 158 -4.79 -4.71 -3.51
N SER A 159 -3.46 -4.73 -3.31
CA SER A 159 -2.56 -3.93 -4.13
C SER A 159 -2.55 -4.47 -5.56
N PRO A 160 -2.66 -3.61 -6.60
CA PRO A 160 -2.50 -4.07 -7.98
C PRO A 160 -1.05 -4.45 -8.30
N PHE A 161 -0.12 -4.15 -7.40
CA PHE A 161 1.33 -4.29 -7.63
C PHE A 161 1.88 -5.59 -7.02
N THR A 162 1.15 -6.70 -7.19
CA THR A 162 1.56 -8.06 -6.79
C THR A 162 2.00 -8.86 -8.02
N GLY A 163 2.80 -9.89 -7.81
CA GLY A 163 3.24 -10.79 -8.87
C GLY A 163 3.94 -10.07 -10.04
N ILE A 164 3.56 -10.40 -11.27
CA ILE A 164 4.15 -9.86 -12.50
C ILE A 164 3.94 -8.35 -12.62
N ASP A 165 2.76 -7.87 -12.27
CA ASP A 165 2.43 -6.44 -12.34
C ASP A 165 3.32 -5.60 -11.42
N GLY A 166 3.65 -6.12 -10.24
CA GLY A 166 4.60 -5.48 -9.33
C GLY A 166 6.01 -5.41 -9.90
N VAL A 167 6.48 -6.48 -10.56
CA VAL A 167 7.78 -6.50 -11.23
C VAL A 167 7.80 -5.51 -12.39
N VAL A 168 6.78 -5.51 -13.23
CA VAL A 168 6.65 -4.57 -14.36
C VAL A 168 6.65 -3.13 -13.86
N LYS A 169 5.86 -2.83 -12.82
CA LYS A 169 5.78 -1.48 -12.22
C LYS A 169 7.13 -1.03 -11.67
N ASN A 170 7.78 -1.85 -10.85
CA ASN A 170 9.06 -1.49 -10.24
C ASN A 170 10.17 -1.31 -11.27
N THR A 171 10.22 -2.18 -12.29
CA THR A 171 11.22 -2.09 -13.35
C THR A 171 11.00 -0.86 -14.22
N SER A 172 9.76 -0.59 -14.62
CA SER A 172 9.43 0.60 -15.42
C SER A 172 9.72 1.90 -14.67
N ASP A 173 9.37 1.98 -13.38
CA ASP A 173 9.68 3.12 -12.52
C ASP A 173 11.20 3.35 -12.44
N PHE A 174 11.99 2.30 -12.21
CA PHE A 174 13.44 2.39 -12.12
C PHE A 174 14.08 2.87 -13.43
N VAL A 175 13.73 2.25 -14.55
CA VAL A 175 14.28 2.59 -15.85
C VAL A 175 13.91 4.01 -16.25
N LEU A 176 12.63 4.37 -16.13
CA LEU A 176 12.17 5.72 -16.47
C LEU A 176 12.77 6.78 -15.55
N ALA A 177 12.88 6.52 -14.23
CA ALA A 177 13.50 7.46 -13.29
C ALA A 177 14.98 7.68 -13.63
N LEU A 178 15.73 6.63 -13.98
CA LEU A 178 17.12 6.73 -14.41
C LEU A 178 17.26 7.61 -15.66
N LEU A 179 16.46 7.35 -16.68
CA LEU A 179 16.47 8.14 -17.93
C LEU A 179 16.11 9.60 -17.67
N ILE A 180 15.07 9.84 -16.85
CA ILE A 180 14.65 11.19 -16.49
C ILE A 180 15.77 11.91 -15.73
N ILE A 181 16.39 11.29 -14.71
CA ILE A 181 17.50 11.89 -13.96
C ILE A 181 18.65 12.27 -14.89
N LEU A 182 19.06 11.39 -15.79
CA LEU A 182 20.11 11.69 -16.77
C LEU A 182 19.76 12.91 -17.61
N LEU A 183 18.52 13.02 -18.07
CA LEU A 183 18.04 14.14 -18.88
C LEU A 183 17.99 15.46 -18.09
N ILE A 184 17.49 15.43 -16.83
CA ILE A 184 17.27 16.65 -16.04
C ILE A 184 18.48 16.99 -15.15
N SER A 185 19.54 16.18 -15.12
CA SER A 185 20.72 16.40 -14.26
C SER A 185 21.38 17.79 -14.43
N PRO A 186 21.53 18.38 -15.63
CA PRO A 186 22.05 19.73 -15.76
C PRO A 186 21.14 20.78 -15.09
N ILE A 187 19.82 20.62 -15.25
CA ILE A 187 18.83 21.52 -14.62
C ILE A 187 18.88 21.38 -13.12
N MET A 188 18.97 20.15 -12.59
CA MET A 188 19.09 19.90 -11.16
C MET A 188 20.35 20.53 -10.57
N LEU A 189 21.47 20.46 -11.27
CA LEU A 189 22.72 21.09 -10.86
C LEU A 189 22.56 22.61 -10.78
N CYS A 190 21.99 23.25 -11.81
CA CYS A 190 21.72 24.70 -11.81
C CYS A 190 20.81 25.10 -10.63
N ILE A 191 19.75 24.33 -10.36
CA ILE A 191 18.85 24.59 -9.23
C ILE A 191 19.59 24.42 -7.91
N ALA A 192 20.42 23.38 -7.75
CA ALA A 192 21.20 23.14 -6.55
C ALA A 192 22.14 24.31 -6.23
N LEU A 193 22.85 24.81 -7.24
CA LEU A 193 23.70 26.00 -7.13
C LEU A 193 22.86 27.24 -6.78
N ALA A 194 21.76 27.48 -7.45
CA ALA A 194 20.89 28.60 -7.17
C ALA A 194 20.33 28.56 -5.74
N VAL A 195 19.90 27.40 -5.24
CA VAL A 195 19.48 27.24 -3.83
C VAL A 195 20.62 27.51 -2.86
N LYS A 196 21.84 27.03 -3.16
CA LYS A 196 23.02 27.21 -2.31
C LYS A 196 23.39 28.65 -2.15
N PHE A 197 23.37 29.42 -3.27
CA PHE A 197 23.82 30.83 -3.27
C PHE A 197 22.74 31.84 -2.84
N THR A 198 21.46 31.47 -2.90
CA THR A 198 20.36 32.40 -2.56
C THR A 198 19.87 32.31 -1.13
N SER A 199 20.21 31.25 -0.40
CA SER A 199 19.78 31.10 0.99
C SER A 199 20.74 30.20 1.79
N PRO A 200 21.01 30.50 3.09
CA PRO A 200 21.87 29.66 3.94
C PRO A 200 21.19 28.34 4.31
N GLY A 201 21.97 27.24 4.39
CA GLY A 201 21.54 25.92 4.84
C GLY A 201 21.66 24.81 3.77
N PRO A 202 21.08 23.60 3.99
CA PRO A 202 21.19 22.46 3.09
C PRO A 202 20.46 22.69 1.78
N ILE A 203 20.97 22.15 0.67
CA ILE A 203 20.36 22.24 -0.66
C ILE A 203 19.09 21.39 -0.70
N ILE A 204 19.17 20.17 -0.14
CA ILE A 204 18.08 19.21 -0.10
C ILE A 204 17.38 19.29 1.25
N PHE A 205 16.08 19.47 1.19
CA PHE A 205 15.16 19.32 2.31
C PHE A 205 14.66 17.88 2.37
N LYS A 206 14.68 17.29 3.55
CA LYS A 206 14.24 15.93 3.84
C LYS A 206 12.97 15.99 4.67
N GLN A 207 11.90 15.34 4.22
CA GLN A 207 10.61 15.35 4.92
C GLN A 207 10.07 13.94 5.09
N ARG A 208 9.64 13.61 6.31
CA ARG A 208 8.98 12.33 6.60
C ARG A 208 7.58 12.30 6.01
N ARG A 209 7.27 11.21 5.33
CA ARG A 209 5.98 10.91 4.71
C ARG A 209 5.65 9.44 4.91
N TYR A 210 4.38 9.06 4.73
CA TYR A 210 4.03 7.65 4.64
C TYR A 210 4.22 7.13 3.21
N GLY A 211 4.86 5.99 3.11
CA GLY A 211 5.12 5.22 1.91
C GLY A 211 4.17 4.03 1.76
N LEU A 212 4.67 2.97 1.13
CA LEU A 212 3.98 1.70 0.97
C LEU A 212 3.64 1.13 2.36
N ASN A 213 2.46 0.54 2.49
CA ASN A 213 1.95 -0.07 3.73
C ASN A 213 1.94 0.87 4.96
N GLY A 214 2.02 2.19 4.74
CA GLY A 214 2.07 3.17 5.83
C GLY A 214 3.43 3.29 6.52
N GLU A 215 4.49 2.71 5.96
CA GLU A 215 5.85 2.89 6.48
C GLU A 215 6.33 4.33 6.31
N GLU A 216 7.11 4.83 7.25
CA GLU A 216 7.71 6.16 7.13
C GLU A 216 8.86 6.13 6.12
N ILE A 217 8.80 7.03 5.15
CA ILE A 217 9.87 7.28 4.17
C ILE A 217 10.33 8.73 4.24
N ILE A 218 11.58 8.96 3.84
CA ILE A 218 12.14 10.31 3.71
C ILE A 218 12.03 10.74 2.25
N VAL A 219 11.26 11.78 1.99
CA VAL A 219 11.08 12.38 0.67
C VAL A 219 12.05 13.55 0.47
N TYR A 220 12.77 13.57 -0.65
CA TYR A 220 13.75 14.59 -0.99
C TYR A 220 13.11 15.70 -1.82
N LYS A 221 13.43 16.95 -1.45
CA LYS A 221 13.04 18.15 -2.21
C LYS A 221 14.19 19.17 -2.23
N PHE A 222 14.23 20.02 -3.22
CA PHE A 222 15.05 21.24 -3.10
C PHE A 222 14.44 22.15 -2.04
N ARG A 223 15.29 22.75 -1.23
CA ARG A 223 14.83 23.71 -0.22
C ARG A 223 14.21 24.93 -0.89
N SER A 224 12.95 25.17 -0.64
CA SER A 224 12.17 26.30 -1.13
C SER A 224 11.71 27.25 -0.01
N MET A 225 11.93 26.88 1.25
CA MET A 225 11.53 27.64 2.44
C MET A 225 12.69 27.80 3.42
N THR A 226 12.67 28.89 4.18
CA THR A 226 13.71 29.21 5.19
C THR A 226 13.53 28.40 6.48
N VAL A 227 12.28 28.05 6.84
CA VAL A 227 11.94 27.23 8.00
C VAL A 227 11.57 25.84 7.51
N THR A 228 12.20 24.82 8.07
CA THR A 228 12.00 23.42 7.72
C THR A 228 11.34 22.70 8.90
N GLU A 229 10.01 22.64 8.90
CA GLU A 229 9.25 21.92 9.93
C GLU A 229 9.08 20.46 9.50
N ASP A 230 9.52 19.54 10.35
CA ASP A 230 9.31 18.09 10.22
C ASP A 230 8.75 17.53 11.56
N GLY A 231 7.86 18.27 12.21
CA GLY A 231 7.28 17.95 13.51
C GLY A 231 5.79 17.58 13.45
N ALA A 232 5.19 17.39 14.63
CA ALA A 232 3.77 17.06 14.77
C ALA A 232 2.83 18.20 14.31
N ASN A 233 3.28 19.46 14.32
CA ASN A 233 2.52 20.64 13.92
C ASN A 233 3.07 21.19 12.59
N ILE A 234 2.68 20.55 11.48
CA ILE A 234 3.06 21.01 10.15
C ILE A 234 2.00 21.98 9.65
N GLN A 235 2.37 23.25 9.51
CA GLN A 235 1.52 24.24 8.84
C GLN A 235 1.58 24.04 7.32
N GLN A 236 0.43 23.76 6.70
CA GLN A 236 0.34 23.69 5.23
C GLN A 236 0.79 25.02 4.63
N ALA A 237 1.65 24.97 3.63
CA ALA A 237 2.13 26.18 2.96
C ALA A 237 0.99 26.82 2.17
N LYS A 238 0.83 28.13 2.34
CA LYS A 238 -0.19 28.95 1.66
C LYS A 238 0.40 29.70 0.47
N GLN A 239 -0.48 30.21 -0.39
CA GLN A 239 -0.07 31.11 -1.47
C GLN A 239 0.59 32.36 -0.86
N ASN A 240 1.76 32.77 -1.40
CA ASN A 240 2.59 33.88 -0.90
C ASN A 240 3.07 33.72 0.57
N ASP A 241 3.39 32.49 0.97
CA ASP A 241 3.92 32.19 2.30
C ASP A 241 5.23 32.94 2.56
N GLN A 242 5.31 33.69 3.70
CA GLN A 242 6.47 34.47 4.07
C GLN A 242 7.75 33.67 4.31
N ARG A 243 7.61 32.34 4.48
CA ARG A 243 8.74 31.41 4.66
C ARG A 243 9.47 31.10 3.36
N LEU A 244 8.98 31.52 2.19
CA LEU A 244 9.59 31.23 0.89
C LEU A 244 10.98 31.90 0.75
N THR A 245 11.94 31.14 0.23
CA THR A 245 13.23 31.69 -0.18
C THR A 245 13.06 32.55 -1.46
N ARG A 246 14.07 33.34 -1.82
CA ARG A 246 14.02 34.21 -3.01
C ARG A 246 13.61 33.47 -4.28
N ILE A 247 14.10 32.24 -4.46
CA ILE A 247 13.76 31.39 -5.61
C ILE A 247 12.68 30.34 -5.27
N GLY A 248 12.35 30.18 -3.99
CA GLY A 248 11.44 29.14 -3.51
C GLY A 248 10.05 29.23 -4.14
N GLY A 249 9.52 30.45 -4.27
CA GLY A 249 8.22 30.66 -4.93
C GLY A 249 8.22 30.25 -6.40
N PHE A 250 9.32 30.48 -7.13
CA PHE A 250 9.47 30.00 -8.51
C PHE A 250 9.55 28.47 -8.56
N LEU A 251 10.42 27.85 -7.74
CA LEU A 251 10.58 26.39 -7.71
C LEU A 251 9.26 25.68 -7.42
N ARG A 252 8.47 26.18 -6.47
CA ARG A 252 7.16 25.57 -6.12
C ARG A 252 6.12 25.73 -7.22
N ARG A 253 6.00 26.92 -7.82
CA ARG A 253 5.07 27.16 -8.94
C ARG A 253 5.37 26.26 -10.14
N THR A 254 6.64 25.98 -10.39
CA THR A 254 7.10 25.13 -11.49
C THR A 254 7.26 23.67 -11.08
N SER A 255 7.10 23.34 -9.77
CA SER A 255 7.33 22.01 -9.17
C SER A 255 8.77 21.50 -9.36
N LEU A 256 9.70 22.37 -9.67
CA LEU A 256 11.11 22.03 -9.78
C LEU A 256 11.74 21.67 -8.42
N ASP A 257 11.12 22.09 -7.31
CA ASP A 257 11.53 21.68 -5.97
C ASP A 257 11.32 20.18 -5.73
N GLU A 258 10.45 19.50 -6.47
CA GLU A 258 10.15 18.09 -6.32
C GLU A 258 11.06 17.15 -7.16
N LEU A 259 11.94 17.69 -8.03
CA LEU A 259 12.82 16.88 -8.88
C LEU A 259 13.72 15.90 -8.10
N PRO A 260 14.23 16.18 -6.89
CA PRO A 260 15.01 15.21 -6.13
C PRO A 260 14.24 13.94 -5.74
N GLN A 261 12.89 13.92 -5.83
CA GLN A 261 12.10 12.72 -5.55
C GLN A 261 12.38 11.58 -6.54
N PHE A 262 12.94 11.85 -7.72
CA PHE A 262 13.36 10.78 -8.62
C PHE A 262 14.46 9.89 -8.01
N PHE A 263 15.28 10.42 -7.10
CA PHE A 263 16.19 9.57 -6.32
C PHE A 263 15.44 8.63 -5.37
N ASN A 264 14.33 9.08 -4.77
CA ASN A 264 13.48 8.19 -3.97
C ASN A 264 12.84 7.07 -4.80
N VAL A 265 12.59 7.32 -6.10
CA VAL A 265 12.11 6.27 -7.01
C VAL A 265 13.22 5.24 -7.26
N LEU A 266 14.46 5.68 -7.53
CA LEU A 266 15.61 4.77 -7.68
C LEU A 266 15.89 3.96 -6.41
N GLU A 267 15.69 4.55 -5.22
CA GLU A 267 15.76 3.85 -3.93
C GLU A 267 14.62 2.85 -3.70
N GLY A 268 13.63 2.80 -4.61
CA GLY A 268 12.45 1.94 -4.49
C GLY A 268 11.42 2.38 -3.44
N LYS A 269 11.60 3.55 -2.81
CA LYS A 269 10.69 4.10 -1.78
C LYS A 269 9.49 4.83 -2.35
N MET A 270 9.61 5.33 -3.58
CA MET A 270 8.56 6.02 -4.31
C MET A 270 8.38 5.42 -5.70
N SER A 271 7.33 5.85 -6.38
CA SER A 271 7.03 5.56 -7.78
C SER A 271 6.96 6.88 -8.56
N ILE A 272 7.12 6.83 -9.88
CA ILE A 272 6.86 8.01 -10.72
C ILE A 272 5.37 8.35 -10.65
N VAL A 273 4.50 7.35 -10.82
CA VAL A 273 3.04 7.50 -10.78
C VAL A 273 2.47 6.74 -9.59
N GLY A 274 1.70 7.43 -8.77
CA GLY A 274 1.06 6.86 -7.58
C GLY A 274 0.30 7.90 -6.77
N PRO A 275 -0.33 7.50 -5.65
CA PRO A 275 -0.96 8.42 -4.72
C PRO A 275 0.04 9.45 -4.17
N ARG A 276 -0.35 10.73 -4.13
CA ARG A 276 0.55 11.78 -3.62
C ARG A 276 0.83 11.59 -2.11
N PRO A 277 2.10 11.57 -1.65
CA PRO A 277 2.42 11.39 -0.24
C PRO A 277 2.00 12.62 0.58
N HIS A 278 1.21 12.40 1.63
CA HIS A 278 0.83 13.43 2.58
C HIS A 278 1.80 13.50 3.77
N ALA A 279 1.84 14.63 4.48
CA ALA A 279 2.56 14.72 5.75
C ALA A 279 1.97 13.78 6.79
N VAL A 280 2.81 13.21 7.67
CA VAL A 280 2.39 12.25 8.71
C VAL A 280 1.21 12.79 9.53
N ALA A 281 1.29 14.05 9.99
CA ALA A 281 0.21 14.68 10.75
C ALA A 281 -1.13 14.75 10.00
N HIS A 282 -1.10 14.97 8.67
CA HIS A 282 -2.31 14.97 7.85
C HIS A 282 -2.89 13.56 7.67
N ASN A 283 -2.03 12.55 7.51
CA ASN A 283 -2.49 11.16 7.44
C ASN A 283 -3.24 10.77 8.72
N GLU A 284 -2.70 11.09 9.90
CA GLU A 284 -3.34 10.78 11.18
C GLU A 284 -4.68 11.49 11.39
N LEU A 285 -4.83 12.68 10.82
CA LEU A 285 -6.10 13.40 10.85
C LEU A 285 -7.15 12.75 9.92
N TYR A 286 -6.78 12.56 8.64
CA TYR A 286 -7.73 12.14 7.61
C TYR A 286 -8.11 10.65 7.68
N ARG A 287 -7.23 9.78 8.21
CA ARG A 287 -7.59 8.37 8.43
C ARG A 287 -8.77 8.20 9.40
N LYS A 288 -8.96 9.14 10.33
CA LYS A 288 -10.10 9.14 11.26
C LYS A 288 -11.38 9.71 10.65
N LEU A 289 -11.27 10.51 9.60
CA LEU A 289 -12.39 11.24 8.98
C LEU A 289 -12.89 10.61 7.69
N ILE A 290 -12.05 9.83 7.00
CA ILE A 290 -12.36 9.25 5.69
C ILE A 290 -12.18 7.74 5.76
N LYS A 291 -13.30 7.02 5.61
CA LYS A 291 -13.31 5.54 5.54
C LYS A 291 -12.45 5.08 4.35
N GLY A 292 -11.58 4.10 4.58
CA GLY A 292 -10.71 3.56 3.53
C GLY A 292 -9.54 4.46 3.14
N TYR A 293 -9.26 5.54 3.88
CA TYR A 293 -8.15 6.45 3.62
C TYR A 293 -6.81 5.71 3.49
N MET A 294 -6.57 4.72 4.35
CA MET A 294 -5.30 3.96 4.38
C MET A 294 -5.09 3.06 3.15
N LEU A 295 -6.15 2.71 2.42
CA LEU A 295 -6.05 1.87 1.22
C LEU A 295 -5.16 2.48 0.13
N ARG A 296 -5.04 3.80 0.08
CA ARG A 296 -4.12 4.49 -0.84
C ARG A 296 -2.64 4.13 -0.62
N HIS A 297 -2.27 3.66 0.59
CA HIS A 297 -0.92 3.23 0.92
C HIS A 297 -0.62 1.79 0.49
N LYS A 298 -1.54 1.11 -0.19
CA LYS A 298 -1.30 -0.13 -0.91
C LYS A 298 -0.41 0.03 -2.16
N ALA A 299 -0.06 1.27 -2.50
CA ALA A 299 0.90 1.60 -3.54
C ALA A 299 2.01 2.48 -2.97
N LYS A 300 3.18 2.42 -3.62
CA LYS A 300 4.23 3.42 -3.37
C LYS A 300 3.70 4.81 -3.70
N PRO A 301 4.01 5.84 -2.90
CA PRO A 301 3.61 7.20 -3.23
C PRO A 301 4.27 7.67 -4.51
N GLY A 302 3.51 8.41 -5.33
CA GLY A 302 3.97 8.92 -6.61
C GLY A 302 4.48 10.36 -6.58
N ILE A 303 5.40 10.69 -7.49
CA ILE A 303 5.77 12.08 -7.81
C ILE A 303 4.56 12.76 -8.45
N THR A 304 3.91 12.07 -9.38
CA THR A 304 2.61 12.45 -9.97
C THR A 304 1.57 11.35 -9.75
N GLY A 305 0.29 11.62 -10.05
CA GLY A 305 -0.78 10.65 -9.87
C GLY A 305 -2.09 11.07 -10.50
N TRP A 306 -3.03 10.11 -10.58
CA TRP A 306 -4.32 10.32 -11.23
C TRP A 306 -5.11 11.50 -10.65
N ALA A 307 -5.13 11.65 -9.33
CA ALA A 307 -5.75 12.79 -8.68
C ALA A 307 -5.13 14.13 -9.12
N GLN A 308 -3.78 14.20 -9.19
CA GLN A 308 -3.07 15.42 -9.53
C GLN A 308 -3.35 15.90 -10.96
N VAL A 309 -3.38 14.97 -11.93
CA VAL A 309 -3.62 15.30 -13.33
C VAL A 309 -5.11 15.59 -13.65
N ASN A 310 -6.01 15.26 -12.72
CA ASN A 310 -7.44 15.57 -12.82
C ASN A 310 -7.86 16.78 -11.95
N GLY A 311 -6.91 17.66 -11.59
CA GLY A 311 -7.22 18.93 -10.93
C GLY A 311 -7.20 18.90 -9.39
N TRP A 312 -6.95 17.75 -8.76
CA TRP A 312 -6.91 17.61 -7.31
C TRP A 312 -5.49 17.75 -6.74
N ARG A 313 -4.68 18.65 -7.32
CA ARG A 313 -3.28 18.88 -6.93
C ARG A 313 -3.11 19.85 -5.77
N GLY A 314 -3.91 20.89 -5.68
CA GLY A 314 -3.77 22.04 -4.78
C GLY A 314 -4.00 21.76 -3.29
N GLU A 315 -4.28 22.81 -2.54
CA GLU A 315 -4.62 22.74 -1.12
C GLU A 315 -5.92 21.95 -0.90
N THR A 316 -5.92 21.11 0.13
CA THR A 316 -7.11 20.36 0.56
C THR A 316 -7.71 21.02 1.77
N GLU A 317 -8.33 22.18 1.54
CA GLU A 317 -8.94 22.99 2.61
C GLU A 317 -10.20 22.36 3.18
N THR A 318 -10.92 21.55 2.39
CA THR A 318 -12.16 20.92 2.79
C THR A 318 -12.06 19.40 2.77
N LEU A 319 -12.90 18.76 3.59
CA LEU A 319 -13.00 17.30 3.67
C LEU A 319 -13.46 16.70 2.32
N GLU A 320 -14.35 17.42 1.60
CA GLU A 320 -14.86 16.99 0.29
C GLU A 320 -13.74 16.93 -0.75
N LYS A 321 -12.88 17.95 -0.81
CA LYS A 321 -11.71 17.94 -1.71
C LYS A 321 -10.78 16.78 -1.40
N MET A 322 -10.58 16.47 -0.11
CA MET A 322 -9.76 15.33 0.29
C MET A 322 -10.42 14.01 -0.09
N LYS A 323 -11.73 13.84 0.12
CA LYS A 323 -12.47 12.64 -0.30
C LYS A 323 -12.34 12.42 -1.81
N ALA A 324 -12.60 13.45 -2.62
CA ALA A 324 -12.46 13.36 -4.07
C ALA A 324 -11.03 12.95 -4.51
N ARG A 325 -9.99 13.48 -3.82
CA ARG A 325 -8.61 13.06 -4.07
C ARG A 325 -8.41 11.58 -3.76
N ILE A 326 -8.90 11.10 -2.61
CA ILE A 326 -8.80 9.69 -2.21
C ILE A 326 -9.53 8.79 -3.21
N GLU A 327 -10.72 9.16 -3.66
CA GLU A 327 -11.48 8.42 -4.67
C GLU A 327 -10.67 8.26 -5.97
N HIS A 328 -9.98 9.32 -6.42
CA HIS A 328 -9.09 9.25 -7.58
C HIS A 328 -7.86 8.37 -7.33
N ASP A 329 -7.27 8.44 -6.13
CA ASP A 329 -6.16 7.56 -5.75
C ASP A 329 -6.61 6.09 -5.75
N LEU A 330 -7.80 5.77 -5.21
CA LEU A 330 -8.37 4.42 -5.21
C LEU A 330 -8.76 3.96 -6.61
N TYR A 331 -9.29 4.88 -7.45
CA TYR A 331 -9.54 4.59 -8.87
C TYR A 331 -8.27 4.16 -9.59
N TYR A 332 -7.16 4.87 -9.37
CA TYR A 332 -5.86 4.51 -9.95
C TYR A 332 -5.42 3.10 -9.52
N LEU A 333 -5.52 2.78 -8.23
CA LEU A 333 -5.19 1.46 -7.72
C LEU A 333 -6.03 0.35 -8.35
N LYS A 334 -7.33 0.59 -8.51
CA LYS A 334 -8.27 -0.39 -9.06
C LYS A 334 -8.07 -0.64 -10.57
N ASN A 335 -7.70 0.42 -11.32
CA ASN A 335 -7.64 0.39 -12.78
C ASN A 335 -6.22 0.51 -13.32
N TRP A 336 -5.22 0.20 -12.49
CA TRP A 336 -3.83 0.34 -12.90
C TRP A 336 -3.50 -0.49 -14.14
N SER A 337 -2.74 0.13 -15.00
CA SER A 337 -2.04 -0.49 -16.13
C SER A 337 -0.82 0.34 -16.49
N ILE A 338 0.17 -0.26 -17.15
CA ILE A 338 1.35 0.48 -17.64
C ILE A 338 0.95 1.64 -18.60
N TRP A 339 -0.10 1.44 -19.38
CA TRP A 339 -0.63 2.46 -20.27
C TRP A 339 -1.24 3.65 -19.51
N LEU A 340 -1.90 3.39 -18.38
CA LEU A 340 -2.41 4.44 -17.50
C LEU A 340 -1.27 5.26 -16.90
N ASP A 341 -0.18 4.61 -16.49
CA ASP A 341 1.02 5.31 -15.99
C ASP A 341 1.61 6.23 -17.07
N LEU A 342 1.83 5.71 -18.27
CA LEU A 342 2.35 6.50 -19.39
C LEU A 342 1.43 7.68 -19.72
N TRP A 343 0.11 7.47 -19.70
CA TRP A 343 -0.87 8.52 -19.91
C TRP A 343 -0.81 9.60 -18.82
N ILE A 344 -0.69 9.20 -17.55
CA ILE A 344 -0.55 10.13 -16.42
C ILE A 344 0.74 10.95 -16.54
N ILE A 345 1.86 10.32 -16.91
CA ILE A 345 3.14 11.00 -17.12
C ILE A 345 2.98 12.05 -18.24
N PHE A 346 2.41 11.66 -19.37
CA PHE A 346 2.16 12.57 -20.49
C PHE A 346 1.25 13.74 -20.07
N LYS A 347 0.14 13.43 -19.40
CA LYS A 347 -0.82 14.44 -18.92
C LYS A 347 -0.19 15.38 -17.87
N THR A 348 0.74 14.88 -17.05
CA THR A 348 1.49 15.70 -16.08
C THR A 348 2.30 16.80 -16.79
N ILE A 349 2.98 16.46 -17.87
CA ILE A 349 3.73 17.43 -18.67
C ILE A 349 2.80 18.55 -19.15
N LEU A 350 1.64 18.18 -19.70
CA LEU A 350 0.66 19.17 -20.19
C LEU A 350 0.10 20.06 -19.07
N VAL A 351 -0.21 19.48 -17.90
CA VAL A 351 -0.75 20.21 -16.75
C VAL A 351 0.28 21.17 -16.15
N VAL A 352 1.55 20.78 -16.10
CA VAL A 352 2.64 21.65 -15.61
C VAL A 352 2.81 22.88 -16.51
N PHE A 353 2.66 22.72 -17.83
CA PHE A 353 2.76 23.84 -18.76
C PHE A 353 1.52 24.74 -18.80
N LYS A 354 0.31 24.23 -18.47
CA LYS A 354 -0.95 25.00 -18.50
C LYS A 354 -1.15 25.98 -17.36
N LYS A 355 -0.24 26.05 -16.39
CA LYS A 355 -0.29 26.98 -15.20
C LYS A 355 -1.58 26.94 -14.37
N ASP A 356 -2.52 26.10 -14.64
CA ASP A 356 -3.76 26.01 -13.87
C ASP A 356 -3.53 25.19 -12.59
N ASN A 357 -3.69 25.85 -11.42
CA ASN A 357 -3.64 25.25 -10.08
C ASN A 357 -2.28 24.89 -9.47
N ALA A 358 -1.18 25.50 -9.86
CA ALA A 358 -0.01 25.57 -9.01
C ALA A 358 0.00 26.93 -8.28
N TYR A 359 -0.09 26.93 -6.95
CA TYR A 359 -0.06 28.07 -6.00
C TYR A 359 0.12 29.48 -6.54
#